data_596b087790a28a2fb5bcaffc51679f0d
#
_entry.id   596b087790a28a2fb5bcaffc51679f0d
#
_cell.length_a   1.000
_cell.length_b   1.000
_cell.length_c   1.000
_cell.angle_alpha   90.00
_cell.angle_beta   90.00
_cell.angle_gamma   90.00
#
_symmetry.space_group_name_H-M   'P 1'
#
loop_
_entity.id
_entity.type
_entity.pdbx_description
1 polymer ?
#
loop_
_entity_poly.entity_id
_entity_poly.type
_entity_poly.pdbx_seq_one_letter_code
_entity_poly.pdbx_strand_id
1 'polypeptide(L)'
;MKFQPERLIQLRNTLNINKAEAARRLNISPMVYGRYENGQREPSYPTVGFIAQTFNCNIDFLYGITDKTDPDYIIVSSSNDPELYSLIKMIKQDSNVEAKILTYAHKLLEK
;
A
#
# COMPACT_ATOMS: atom_id res chain seq x y z
N MET A 1 5.14 -12.25 14.32
CA MET A 1 4.36 -12.01 13.10
C MET A 1 4.75 -13.03 12.05
N LYS A 2 3.77 -13.62 11.41
CA LYS A 2 4.04 -14.59 10.35
C LYS A 2 3.25 -14.23 9.11
N PHE A 3 3.93 -14.20 7.96
CA PHE A 3 3.30 -13.95 6.67
C PHE A 3 2.24 -15.00 6.38
N GLN A 4 1.07 -14.57 5.86
CA GLN A 4 -0.06 -15.44 5.57
C GLN A 4 -0.21 -15.60 4.06
N PRO A 5 0.25 -16.74 3.47
CA PRO A 5 0.17 -16.94 2.02
C PRO A 5 -1.24 -16.79 1.45
N GLU A 6 -2.25 -17.23 2.18
CA GLU A 6 -3.65 -17.13 1.76
C GLU A 6 -4.11 -15.68 1.62
N ARG A 7 -3.51 -14.76 2.39
CA ARG A 7 -3.82 -13.33 2.26
C ARG A 7 -3.23 -12.75 0.97
N LEU A 8 -2.07 -13.24 0.56
CA LEU A 8 -1.48 -12.85 -0.73
C LEU A 8 -2.36 -13.32 -1.89
N ILE A 9 -2.84 -14.57 -1.81
CA ILE A 9 -3.75 -15.11 -2.83
C ILE A 9 -5.04 -14.28 -2.89
N GLN A 10 -5.62 -13.97 -1.74
CA GLN A 10 -6.82 -13.16 -1.65
C GLN A 10 -6.62 -11.78 -2.27
N LEU A 11 -5.50 -11.14 -1.97
CA LEU A 11 -5.16 -9.83 -2.52
C LEU A 11 -5.02 -9.88 -4.04
N ARG A 12 -4.30 -10.87 -4.56
CA ARG A 12 -4.14 -11.06 -6.00
C ARG A 12 -5.48 -11.26 -6.69
N ASN A 13 -6.36 -12.09 -6.12
CA ASN A 13 -7.69 -12.34 -6.67
C ASN A 13 -8.54 -11.07 -6.67
N THR A 14 -8.45 -10.27 -5.62
CA THR A 14 -9.15 -8.98 -5.54
C THR A 14 -8.70 -8.04 -6.66
N LEU A 15 -7.41 -8.07 -7.00
CA LEU A 15 -6.86 -7.25 -8.08
C LEU A 15 -7.16 -7.83 -9.47
N ASN A 16 -7.73 -9.03 -9.52
CA ASN A 16 -8.11 -9.71 -10.76
C ASN A 16 -6.92 -9.91 -11.70
N ILE A 17 -5.79 -10.30 -11.14
CA ILE A 17 -4.56 -10.60 -11.91
C ILE A 17 -4.13 -12.04 -11.67
N ASN A 18 -3.40 -12.61 -12.63
CA ASN A 18 -2.85 -13.95 -12.46
C ASN A 18 -1.49 -13.89 -11.78
N LYS A 19 -0.93 -15.08 -11.48
CA LYS A 19 0.36 -15.18 -10.78
C LYS A 19 1.51 -14.56 -11.57
N ALA A 20 1.50 -14.74 -12.90
CA ALA A 20 2.55 -14.20 -13.76
C ALA A 20 2.55 -12.67 -13.72
N GLU A 21 1.37 -12.05 -13.76
CA GLU A 21 1.24 -10.60 -13.68
C GLU A 21 1.67 -10.07 -12.30
N ALA A 22 1.28 -10.78 -11.24
CA ALA A 22 1.70 -10.41 -9.88
C ALA A 22 3.24 -10.46 -9.77
N ALA A 23 3.86 -11.52 -10.27
CA ALA A 23 5.32 -11.64 -10.26
C ALA A 23 5.98 -10.51 -11.04
N ARG A 24 5.42 -10.16 -12.20
CA ARG A 24 5.92 -9.08 -13.04
C ARG A 24 5.89 -7.73 -12.30
N ARG A 25 4.77 -7.43 -11.64
CA ARG A 25 4.62 -6.18 -10.89
C ARG A 25 5.59 -6.10 -9.72
N LEU A 26 5.91 -7.24 -9.12
CA LEU A 26 6.86 -7.31 -8.01
C LEU A 26 8.31 -7.44 -8.48
N ASN A 27 8.53 -7.55 -9.79
CA ASN A 27 9.87 -7.71 -10.38
C ASN A 27 10.60 -8.93 -9.83
N ILE A 28 9.88 -10.04 -9.68
CA ILE A 28 10.42 -11.33 -9.26
C ILE A 28 10.00 -12.41 -10.26
N SER A 29 10.68 -13.56 -10.20
CA SER A 29 10.33 -14.68 -11.09
C SER A 29 8.97 -15.27 -10.68
N PRO A 30 8.22 -15.83 -11.65
CA PRO A 30 6.98 -16.55 -11.32
C PRO A 30 7.20 -17.70 -10.36
N MET A 31 8.36 -18.36 -10.42
CA MET A 31 8.70 -19.45 -9.52
C MET A 31 8.80 -18.97 -8.07
N VAL A 32 9.49 -17.86 -7.82
CA VAL A 32 9.63 -17.27 -6.49
C VAL A 32 8.27 -16.82 -5.97
N TYR A 33 7.49 -16.14 -6.82
CA TYR A 33 6.16 -15.68 -6.44
C TYR A 33 5.27 -16.88 -6.06
N GLY A 34 5.29 -17.95 -6.87
CA GLY A 34 4.52 -19.16 -6.56
C GLY A 34 4.88 -19.78 -5.22
N ARG A 35 6.16 -19.73 -4.85
CA ARG A 35 6.60 -20.24 -3.55
C ARG A 35 6.06 -19.41 -2.40
N TYR A 36 5.89 -18.10 -2.58
CA TYR A 36 5.26 -17.27 -1.57
C TYR A 36 3.79 -17.65 -1.37
N GLU A 37 3.05 -17.89 -2.47
CA GLU A 37 1.63 -18.25 -2.37
C GLU A 37 1.40 -19.65 -1.81
N ASN A 38 2.31 -20.59 -2.05
CA ASN A 38 2.11 -21.96 -1.57
C ASN A 38 2.80 -22.25 -0.23
N GLY A 39 3.42 -21.24 0.38
CA GLY A 39 4.05 -21.38 1.69
C GLY A 39 5.42 -22.04 1.69
N GLN A 40 6.00 -22.31 0.52
CA GLN A 40 7.33 -22.95 0.43
C GLN A 40 8.45 -21.95 0.78
N ARG A 41 8.19 -20.68 0.68
CA ARG A 41 9.16 -19.64 1.02
C ARG A 41 8.44 -18.47 1.67
N GLU A 42 8.94 -18.04 2.83
CA GLU A 42 8.40 -16.87 3.52
C GLU A 42 9.18 -15.62 3.07
N PRO A 43 8.49 -14.59 2.53
CA PRO A 43 9.17 -13.36 2.18
C PRO A 43 9.68 -12.64 3.42
N SER A 44 10.81 -11.97 3.30
CA SER A 44 11.35 -11.14 4.38
C SER A 44 10.41 -9.96 4.66
N TYR A 45 10.54 -9.34 5.85
CA TYR A 45 9.72 -8.18 6.19
C TYR A 45 9.83 -7.05 5.13
N PRO A 46 11.03 -6.68 4.66
CA PRO A 46 11.12 -5.68 3.59
C PRO A 46 10.41 -6.11 2.30
N THR A 47 10.46 -7.40 1.96
CA THR A 47 9.76 -7.91 0.78
C THR A 47 8.25 -7.82 0.95
N VAL A 48 7.73 -8.15 2.14
CA VAL A 48 6.30 -8.01 2.43
C VAL A 48 5.88 -6.54 2.33
N GLY A 49 6.71 -5.63 2.82
CA GLY A 49 6.46 -4.20 2.68
C GLY A 49 6.40 -3.77 1.21
N PHE A 50 7.28 -4.30 0.37
CA PHE A 50 7.27 -4.02 -1.05
C PHE A 50 6.01 -4.57 -1.73
N ILE A 51 5.58 -5.78 -1.34
CA ILE A 51 4.33 -6.38 -1.84
C ILE A 51 3.15 -5.48 -1.47
N ALA A 52 3.07 -5.07 -0.21
CA ALA A 52 1.98 -4.23 0.27
C ALA A 52 1.94 -2.90 -0.49
N GLN A 53 3.07 -2.27 -0.69
CA GLN A 53 3.17 -0.99 -1.41
C GLN A 53 2.79 -1.15 -2.88
N THR A 54 3.29 -2.19 -3.53
CA THR A 54 3.05 -2.43 -4.96
C THR A 54 1.57 -2.68 -5.23
N PHE A 55 0.90 -3.43 -4.36
CA PHE A 55 -0.52 -3.77 -4.51
C PHE A 55 -1.45 -2.85 -3.72
N ASN A 56 -0.92 -1.78 -3.15
CA ASN A 56 -1.68 -0.77 -2.40
C ASN A 56 -2.52 -1.40 -1.30
N CYS A 57 -1.87 -2.15 -0.43
CA CYS A 57 -2.49 -2.95 0.61
C CYS A 57 -1.86 -2.63 1.96
N ASN A 58 -2.63 -2.80 3.03
CA ASN A 58 -2.11 -2.69 4.39
C ASN A 58 -1.19 -3.87 4.66
N ILE A 59 0.04 -3.60 5.12
CA ILE A 59 1.03 -4.65 5.41
C ILE A 59 0.51 -5.61 6.50
N ASP A 60 -0.22 -5.09 7.48
CA ASP A 60 -0.77 -5.89 8.57
C ASP A 60 -1.79 -6.92 8.06
N PHE A 61 -2.47 -6.62 6.95
CA PHE A 61 -3.37 -7.57 6.32
C PHE A 61 -2.61 -8.83 5.89
N LEU A 62 -1.42 -8.66 5.31
CA LEU A 62 -0.59 -9.78 4.85
C LEU A 62 -0.04 -10.63 6.01
N TYR A 63 0.03 -10.06 7.21
CA TYR A 63 0.41 -10.78 8.42
C TYR A 63 -0.79 -11.28 9.23
N GLY A 64 -2.01 -11.08 8.75
CA GLY A 64 -3.21 -11.53 9.45
C GLY A 64 -3.54 -10.74 10.72
N ILE A 65 -2.93 -9.58 10.90
CA ILE A 65 -3.16 -8.73 12.08
C ILE A 65 -4.46 -7.95 11.95
N THR A 66 -4.84 -7.58 10.72
CA THR A 66 -6.09 -6.87 10.44
C THR A 66 -6.77 -7.49 9.23
N ASP A 67 -8.10 -7.37 9.19
CA ASP A 67 -8.87 -7.76 8.01
C ASP A 67 -9.02 -6.62 6.99
N LYS A 68 -8.55 -5.43 7.33
CA LYS A 68 -8.62 -4.27 6.45
C LYS A 68 -7.51 -4.34 5.41
N THR A 69 -7.88 -4.22 4.14
CA THR A 69 -6.91 -4.23 3.03
C THR A 69 -6.35 -2.85 2.72
N ASP A 70 -7.10 -1.78 3.02
CA ASP A 70 -6.68 -0.42 2.70
C ASP A 70 -5.46 -0.03 3.53
N PRO A 71 -4.45 0.60 2.91
CA PRO A 71 -3.27 1.05 3.66
C PRO A 71 -3.61 2.21 4.60
N ASP A 72 -2.80 2.36 5.65
CA ASP A 72 -2.95 3.44 6.62
C ASP A 72 -2.35 4.75 6.14
N TYR A 73 -1.91 4.81 4.90
CA TYR A 73 -1.23 5.96 4.34
C TYR A 73 -1.63 6.17 2.89
N ILE A 74 -1.44 7.39 2.43
CA ILE A 74 -1.65 7.76 1.03
C ILE A 74 -0.31 8.23 0.47
N ILE A 75 0.05 7.73 -0.71
CA ILE A 75 1.30 8.12 -1.37
C ILE A 75 1.01 9.28 -2.33
N VAL A 76 1.64 10.42 -2.07
CA VAL A 76 1.59 11.58 -2.96
C VAL A 76 3.02 11.93 -3.33
N SER A 77 3.32 11.92 -4.62
CA SER A 77 4.66 12.21 -5.10
C SER A 77 4.62 13.23 -6.23
N SER A 78 5.79 13.83 -6.52
CA SER A 78 5.92 14.77 -7.63
C SER A 78 5.65 14.12 -8.98
N SER A 79 5.74 12.80 -9.07
CA SER A 79 5.51 12.07 -10.32
C SER A 79 4.07 11.65 -10.50
N ASN A 80 3.33 11.28 -9.42
CA ASN A 80 1.95 10.82 -9.55
C ASN A 80 0.92 11.94 -9.45
N ASP A 81 1.19 12.97 -8.65
CA ASP A 81 0.30 14.12 -8.49
C ASP A 81 1.12 15.35 -8.14
N PRO A 82 1.75 15.99 -9.13
CA PRO A 82 2.67 17.10 -8.88
C PRO A 82 1.99 18.32 -8.24
N GLU A 83 0.73 18.58 -8.57
CA GLU A 83 0.02 19.72 -8.02
C GLU A 83 -0.26 19.53 -6.53
N LEU A 84 -0.81 18.38 -6.17
CA LEU A 84 -1.08 18.06 -4.77
C LEU A 84 0.22 17.93 -3.97
N TYR A 85 1.25 17.33 -4.55
CA TYR A 85 2.56 17.24 -3.90
C TYR A 85 3.11 18.61 -3.55
N SER A 86 3.07 19.56 -4.49
CA SER A 86 3.55 20.93 -4.26
C SER A 86 2.77 21.61 -3.16
N LEU A 87 1.44 21.45 -3.17
CA LEU A 87 0.59 22.04 -2.15
C LEU A 87 0.91 21.48 -0.77
N ILE A 88 1.03 20.19 -0.63
CA ILE A 88 1.36 19.54 0.65
C ILE A 88 2.72 20.01 1.15
N LYS A 89 3.71 20.10 0.25
CA LYS A 89 5.04 20.56 0.61
C LYS A 89 5.02 22.00 1.15
N MET A 90 4.23 22.89 0.53
CA MET A 90 4.05 24.25 1.02
C MET A 90 3.38 24.28 2.38
N ILE A 91 2.32 23.49 2.57
CA ILE A 91 1.57 23.44 3.82
C ILE A 91 2.47 22.97 4.96
N LYS A 92 3.32 21.98 4.72
CA LYS A 92 4.21 21.42 5.74
C LYS A 92 5.31 22.37 6.19
N GLN A 93 5.55 23.43 5.44
CA GLN A 93 6.54 24.45 5.81
C GLN A 93 6.02 25.45 6.83
N ASP A 94 4.70 25.52 7.06
CA ASP A 94 4.09 26.48 7.98
C ASP A 94 2.96 25.80 8.75
N SER A 95 3.20 25.53 10.04
CA SER A 95 2.24 24.82 10.89
C SER A 95 0.93 25.59 11.08
N ASN A 96 0.95 26.94 11.04
CA ASN A 96 -0.27 27.73 11.14
C ASN A 96 -1.14 27.58 9.90
N VAL A 97 -0.53 27.59 8.72
CA VAL A 97 -1.24 27.36 7.46
C VAL A 97 -1.82 25.96 7.42
N GLU A 98 -1.05 24.97 7.84
CA GLU A 98 -1.53 23.57 7.91
C GLU A 98 -2.78 23.46 8.79
N ALA A 99 -2.74 24.06 9.98
CA ALA A 99 -3.86 24.03 10.92
C ALA A 99 -5.11 24.68 10.32
N LYS A 100 -4.97 25.81 9.65
CA LYS A 100 -6.09 26.51 9.01
C LYS A 100 -6.70 25.70 7.87
N ILE A 101 -5.86 25.07 7.07
CA ILE A 101 -6.33 24.26 5.94
C ILE A 101 -7.05 23.01 6.45
N LEU A 102 -6.54 22.35 7.49
CA LEU A 102 -7.21 21.20 8.10
C LEU A 102 -8.58 21.59 8.65
N THR A 103 -8.68 22.73 9.34
CA THR A 103 -9.95 23.25 9.85
C THR A 103 -10.94 23.51 8.72
N TYR A 104 -10.49 24.16 7.66
CA TYR A 104 -11.31 24.45 6.50
C TYR A 104 -11.80 23.19 5.79
N ALA A 105 -10.89 22.22 5.60
CA ALA A 105 -11.24 20.96 4.95
C ALA A 105 -12.29 20.19 5.77
N HIS A 106 -12.15 20.16 7.10
CA HIS A 106 -13.15 19.51 7.96
C HIS A 106 -14.51 20.17 7.83
N LYS A 107 -14.57 21.49 7.74
CA LYS A 107 -15.84 22.21 7.54
C LYS A 107 -16.48 21.88 6.21
N LEU A 108 -15.67 21.76 5.14
CA LEU A 108 -16.19 21.39 3.82
C LEU A 108 -16.78 19.99 3.78
N LEU A 109 -16.24 19.08 4.60
CA LEU A 109 -16.66 17.67 4.65
C LEU A 109 -17.83 17.45 5.63
N GLU A 110 -18.09 18.39 6.51
CA GLU A 110 -19.28 18.34 7.38
C GLU A 110 -20.54 18.62 6.57
N LYS A 111 -21.57 17.83 6.86
CA LYS A 111 -22.88 18.00 6.23
C LYS A 111 -23.97 18.16 7.27
#